data_00b8defa39d4c80bd7a15339e64882dc
#
_entry.id   00b8defa39d4c80bd7a15339e64882dc
#
_cell.length_a   1.000
_cell.length_b   1.000
_cell.length_c   1.000
_cell.angle_alpha   90.00
_cell.angle_beta   90.00
_cell.angle_gamma   90.00
#
_symmetry.space_group_name_H-M   'P 1'
#
loop_
_entity.id
_entity.type
_entity.pdbx_description
1 polymer ?
#
loop_
_entity_poly.entity_id
_entity_poly.type
_entity_poly.pdbx_seq_one_letter_code
_entity_poly.pdbx_strand_id
1 'polypeptide(L)'
;LDNGTTFTLTVTHADQDAYSASQIALTTPNMGTFTIDQSGGGLDRIDDMMPTAWEETTGTSLGTGIVNVVGVSGAASIDWGLSGDLLPEGLSMNVAWSPKASGALTNDKGVGGAGNSVTGSGYDVVLQHSGLMDGLNIFGGWSAIEQSANAASGDKSEKTLGATYATGG
;
A
#
# COMPACT_ATOMS: atom_id res chain seq x y z
N LEU A 1 -18.19 -11.78 -15.27
CA LEU A 1 -18.53 -11.25 -16.59
C LEU A 1 -18.10 -12.27 -17.67
N ASP A 2 -18.77 -12.27 -18.82
CA ASP A 2 -18.57 -13.25 -19.90
C ASP A 2 -17.14 -13.26 -20.50
N ASN A 3 -16.39 -12.17 -20.27
CA ASN A 3 -14.99 -12.03 -20.70
C ASN A 3 -13.96 -12.50 -19.65
N GLY A 4 -14.40 -13.22 -18.63
CA GLY A 4 -13.53 -13.68 -17.53
C GLY A 4 -13.19 -12.62 -16.48
N THR A 5 -13.73 -11.41 -16.58
CA THR A 5 -13.54 -10.37 -15.56
C THR A 5 -14.38 -10.69 -14.33
N THR A 6 -13.78 -10.63 -13.16
CA THR A 6 -14.43 -10.86 -11.86
C THR A 6 -14.52 -9.54 -11.08
N PHE A 7 -15.69 -9.30 -10.52
CA PHE A 7 -15.93 -8.20 -9.59
C PHE A 7 -16.17 -8.77 -8.19
N THR A 8 -15.46 -8.26 -7.21
CA THR A 8 -15.60 -8.65 -5.81
C THR A 8 -15.82 -7.42 -4.95
N LEU A 9 -16.88 -7.43 -4.15
CA LEU A 9 -17.10 -6.46 -3.09
C LEU A 9 -16.88 -7.15 -1.75
N THR A 10 -15.98 -6.62 -0.95
CA THR A 10 -15.75 -7.05 0.43
C THR A 10 -16.16 -5.92 1.36
N VAL A 11 -16.98 -6.25 2.35
CA VAL A 11 -17.39 -5.34 3.42
C VAL A 11 -17.07 -6.02 4.73
N THR A 12 -16.27 -5.37 5.55
CA THR A 12 -15.90 -5.86 6.88
C THR A 12 -16.69 -5.10 7.94
N HIS A 13 -17.25 -5.83 8.87
CA HIS A 13 -18.00 -5.30 10.00
C HIS A 13 -17.30 -5.67 11.30
N ALA A 14 -17.08 -4.70 12.15
CA ALA A 14 -16.59 -4.92 13.52
C ALA A 14 -17.75 -4.85 14.52
N ASP A 15 -17.62 -5.55 15.64
CA ASP A 15 -18.70 -5.70 16.65
C ASP A 15 -19.23 -4.38 17.21
N GLN A 16 -18.47 -3.31 17.11
CA GLN A 16 -18.83 -2.00 17.70
C GLN A 16 -19.04 -0.89 16.67
N ASP A 17 -18.61 -1.11 15.43
CA ASP A 17 -18.72 -0.12 14.36
C ASP A 17 -19.45 -0.68 13.15
N ALA A 18 -20.28 0.14 12.52
CA ALA A 18 -21.08 -0.29 11.35
C ALA A 18 -20.24 -0.78 10.17
N TYR A 19 -19.03 -0.22 10.01
CA TYR A 19 -18.06 -0.61 8.99
C TYR A 19 -16.65 -0.47 9.54
N SER A 20 -15.80 -1.47 9.32
CA SER A 20 -14.37 -1.36 9.61
C SER A 20 -13.57 -1.14 8.33
N ALA A 21 -13.95 -1.77 7.24
CA ALA A 21 -13.33 -1.58 5.92
C ALA A 21 -14.28 -1.95 4.79
N SER A 22 -14.06 -1.39 3.63
CA SER A 22 -14.70 -1.81 2.39
C SER A 22 -13.69 -1.82 1.25
N GLN A 23 -13.77 -2.85 0.42
CA GLN A 23 -12.89 -3.04 -0.72
C GLN A 23 -13.69 -3.45 -1.94
N ILE A 24 -13.35 -2.89 -3.08
CA ILE A 24 -13.85 -3.32 -4.39
C ILE A 24 -12.65 -3.80 -5.20
N ALA A 25 -12.70 -5.05 -5.66
CA ALA A 25 -11.68 -5.61 -6.54
C ALA A 25 -12.28 -5.97 -7.89
N LEU A 26 -11.62 -5.52 -8.95
CA LEU A 26 -11.90 -5.85 -10.34
C LEU A 26 -10.70 -6.62 -10.90
N THR A 27 -10.85 -7.93 -11.06
CA THR A 27 -9.82 -8.78 -11.65
C THR A 27 -10.11 -9.04 -13.11
N THR A 28 -9.15 -8.74 -13.95
CA THR A 28 -9.22 -8.95 -15.40
C THR A 28 -8.21 -10.03 -15.81
N PRO A 29 -8.50 -10.86 -16.83
CA PRO A 29 -7.60 -11.93 -17.24
C PRO A 29 -6.21 -11.46 -17.66
N ASN A 30 -6.11 -10.30 -18.30
CA ASN A 30 -4.87 -9.86 -18.95
C ASN A 30 -4.15 -8.70 -18.25
N MET A 31 -4.87 -7.92 -17.43
CA MET A 31 -4.29 -6.73 -16.79
C MET A 31 -4.01 -6.92 -15.30
N GLY A 32 -4.53 -8.00 -14.70
CA GLY A 32 -4.44 -8.22 -13.27
C GLY A 32 -5.61 -7.59 -12.51
N THR A 33 -5.38 -7.18 -11.28
CA THR A 33 -6.42 -6.75 -10.35
C THR A 33 -6.30 -5.28 -9.99
N PHE A 34 -7.39 -4.57 -10.16
CA PHE A 34 -7.57 -3.21 -9.65
C PHE A 34 -8.39 -3.28 -8.37
N THR A 35 -7.86 -2.72 -7.31
CA THR A 35 -8.51 -2.68 -6.00
C THR A 35 -8.75 -1.24 -5.59
N ILE A 36 -9.98 -0.92 -5.21
CA ILE A 36 -10.33 0.35 -4.56
C ILE A 36 -10.51 0.03 -3.09
N ASP A 37 -9.69 0.64 -2.24
CA ASP A 37 -9.64 0.37 -0.81
C ASP A 37 -9.49 1.67 -0.01
N GLN A 38 -9.86 1.61 1.28
CA GLN A 38 -9.64 2.69 2.24
C GLN A 38 -8.48 2.42 3.19
N SER A 39 -7.96 1.20 3.20
CA SER A 39 -6.94 0.79 4.16
C SER A 39 -6.00 -0.24 3.54
N GLY A 40 -4.76 0.09 3.44
CA GLY A 40 -3.75 -0.81 2.92
C GLY A 40 -3.54 -0.69 1.41
N GLY A 41 -2.53 -1.34 0.92
CA GLY A 41 -2.09 -1.29 -0.47
C GLY A 41 -0.82 -0.46 -0.64
N GLY A 42 -0.32 -0.42 -1.86
CA GLY A 42 0.92 0.31 -2.15
C GLY A 42 2.10 -0.14 -1.30
N LEU A 43 2.84 0.82 -0.80
CA LEU A 43 4.08 0.59 -0.04
C LEU A 43 3.86 -0.10 1.31
N ASP A 44 2.69 0.03 1.90
CA ASP A 44 2.30 -0.64 3.14
C ASP A 44 2.42 -2.18 3.07
N ARG A 45 2.29 -2.76 1.89
CA ARG A 45 2.51 -4.21 1.69
C ARG A 45 3.90 -4.68 2.13
N ILE A 46 4.87 -3.79 2.18
CA ILE A 46 6.23 -4.11 2.61
C ILE A 46 6.32 -4.23 4.12
N ASP A 47 5.45 -3.55 4.84
CA ASP A 47 5.34 -3.68 6.28
C ASP A 47 5.08 -5.14 6.70
N ASP A 48 4.14 -5.79 6.03
CA ASP A 48 3.82 -7.21 6.25
C ASP A 48 4.97 -8.18 5.94
N MET A 49 6.01 -7.72 5.26
CA MET A 49 7.19 -8.52 4.91
C MET A 49 8.34 -8.31 5.91
N MET A 50 8.19 -7.39 6.85
CA MET A 50 9.24 -7.11 7.84
C MET A 50 9.36 -8.25 8.85
N PRO A 51 10.59 -8.52 9.36
CA PRO A 51 10.78 -9.55 10.38
C PRO A 51 10.02 -9.21 11.65
N THR A 52 9.29 -10.17 12.19
CA THR A 52 8.59 -10.06 13.47
C THR A 52 9.20 -10.96 14.51
N ALA A 53 9.29 -10.48 15.75
CA ALA A 53 9.69 -11.25 16.93
C ALA A 53 8.75 -10.89 18.09
N TRP A 54 7.53 -11.42 18.06
CA TRP A 54 6.37 -11.12 18.90
C TRP A 54 5.68 -9.80 18.55
N GLU A 55 6.43 -8.80 18.20
CA GLU A 55 6.00 -7.55 17.60
C GLU A 55 6.91 -7.25 16.40
N GLU A 56 6.45 -6.42 15.52
CA GLU A 56 7.27 -5.94 14.42
C GLU A 56 8.51 -5.22 14.95
N THR A 57 9.63 -5.38 14.28
CA THR A 57 10.90 -4.74 14.67
C THR A 57 10.82 -3.22 14.64
N THR A 58 9.82 -2.69 13.96
CA THR A 58 9.53 -1.26 13.82
C THR A 58 8.50 -0.76 14.84
N GLY A 59 7.96 -1.65 15.67
CA GLY A 59 6.96 -1.30 16.69
C GLY A 59 7.42 -0.23 17.66
N THR A 60 6.51 0.62 18.06
CA THR A 60 6.76 1.75 18.97
C THR A 60 7.10 1.31 20.39
N SER A 61 6.80 0.07 20.75
CA SER A 61 7.02 -0.47 22.11
C SER A 61 8.47 -0.59 22.53
N LEU A 62 9.37 -0.75 21.57
CA LEU A 62 10.81 -0.86 21.84
C LEU A 62 11.54 0.49 21.79
N GLY A 63 10.88 1.57 21.44
CA GLY A 63 11.47 2.90 21.37
C GLY A 63 12.66 3.00 20.41
N THR A 64 12.71 2.14 19.38
CA THR A 64 13.85 2.05 18.46
C THR A 64 13.99 3.28 17.56
N GLY A 65 12.94 4.08 17.43
CA GLY A 65 12.89 5.20 16.48
C GLY A 65 12.85 4.77 15.01
N ILE A 66 12.71 3.49 14.73
CA ILE A 66 12.51 2.97 13.38
C ILE A 66 11.04 3.23 13.01
N VAL A 67 10.80 3.81 11.85
CA VAL A 67 9.47 4.13 11.33
C VAL A 67 9.20 3.24 10.12
N ASN A 68 8.05 2.62 10.08
CA ASN A 68 7.58 1.88 8.91
C ASN A 68 7.32 2.81 7.74
N VAL A 69 7.43 2.23 6.56
CA VAL A 69 6.98 2.87 5.33
C VAL A 69 5.45 2.70 5.22
N VAL A 70 4.78 3.77 4.95
CA VAL A 70 3.30 3.80 4.89
C VAL A 70 2.81 4.15 3.48
N GLY A 71 3.54 5.00 2.78
CA GLY A 71 3.15 5.45 1.45
C GLY A 71 1.76 6.08 1.43
N VAL A 72 0.92 5.63 0.50
CA VAL A 72 -0.47 6.09 0.35
C VAL A 72 -1.46 5.31 1.21
N SER A 73 -1.00 4.40 2.05
CA SER A 73 -1.84 3.62 2.96
C SER A 73 -2.68 4.49 3.90
N GLY A 74 -3.81 3.96 4.33
CA GLY A 74 -4.75 4.65 5.21
C GLY A 74 -5.61 5.71 4.53
N ALA A 75 -5.48 5.89 3.22
CA ALA A 75 -6.32 6.76 2.40
C ALA A 75 -7.06 5.95 1.33
N ALA A 76 -8.17 6.50 0.85
CA ALA A 76 -8.84 5.89 -0.31
C ALA A 76 -7.87 5.86 -1.50
N SER A 77 -7.59 4.69 -2.00
CA SER A 77 -6.62 4.46 -3.06
C SER A 77 -7.13 3.49 -4.12
N ILE A 78 -6.54 3.57 -5.30
CA ILE A 78 -6.65 2.55 -6.34
C ILE A 78 -5.30 1.86 -6.39
N ASP A 79 -5.28 0.58 -6.10
CA ASP A 79 -4.11 -0.30 -6.19
C ASP A 79 -4.26 -1.20 -7.42
N TRP A 80 -3.27 -1.23 -8.27
CA TRP A 80 -3.20 -2.11 -9.43
C TRP A 80 -2.09 -3.14 -9.24
N GLY A 81 -2.49 -4.38 -8.96
CA GLY A 81 -1.63 -5.54 -9.05
C GLY A 81 -1.57 -6.04 -10.48
N LEU A 82 -0.41 -5.93 -11.10
CA LEU A 82 -0.22 -6.32 -12.49
C LEU A 82 -0.36 -7.84 -12.66
N SER A 83 -0.94 -8.26 -13.80
CA SER A 83 -0.93 -9.68 -14.17
C SER A 83 0.51 -10.18 -14.37
N GLY A 84 0.78 -11.41 -13.94
CA GLY A 84 2.07 -12.05 -14.18
C GLY A 84 2.41 -12.19 -15.66
N ASP A 85 1.42 -12.23 -16.55
CA ASP A 85 1.62 -12.27 -18.00
C ASP A 85 2.26 -10.99 -18.58
N LEU A 86 2.20 -9.88 -17.83
CA LEU A 86 2.79 -8.60 -18.20
C LEU A 86 4.22 -8.44 -17.69
N LEU A 87 4.68 -9.35 -16.85
CA LEU A 87 5.93 -9.23 -16.11
C LEU A 87 6.86 -10.40 -16.40
N PRO A 88 8.17 -10.22 -16.28
CA PRO A 88 9.11 -11.34 -16.27
C PRO A 88 8.78 -12.36 -15.18
N GLU A 89 9.13 -13.61 -15.43
CA GLU A 89 8.94 -14.70 -14.47
C GLU A 89 9.55 -14.37 -13.10
N GLY A 90 8.80 -14.64 -12.05
CA GLY A 90 9.20 -14.36 -10.67
C GLY A 90 9.03 -12.91 -10.22
N LEU A 91 8.73 -11.98 -11.12
CA LEU A 91 8.49 -10.57 -10.77
C LEU A 91 7.00 -10.32 -10.53
N SER A 92 6.69 -9.61 -9.46
CA SER A 92 5.39 -9.00 -9.22
C SER A 92 5.51 -7.49 -9.03
N MET A 93 4.49 -6.76 -9.43
CA MET A 93 4.45 -5.31 -9.34
C MET A 93 3.07 -4.83 -8.91
N ASN A 94 3.05 -3.90 -7.97
CA ASN A 94 1.86 -3.16 -7.58
C ASN A 94 2.12 -1.66 -7.75
N VAL A 95 1.11 -0.97 -8.24
CA VAL A 95 1.09 0.49 -8.33
C VAL A 95 -0.16 0.98 -7.63
N ALA A 96 -0.01 1.82 -6.64
CA ALA A 96 -1.12 2.45 -5.95
C ALA A 96 -1.15 3.95 -6.19
N TRP A 97 -2.34 4.49 -6.31
CA TRP A 97 -2.57 5.92 -6.38
C TRP A 97 -3.70 6.33 -5.45
N SER A 98 -3.47 7.40 -4.71
CA SER A 98 -4.49 8.03 -3.88
C SER A 98 -4.67 9.50 -4.29
N PRO A 99 -5.88 9.97 -4.53
CA PRO A 99 -6.13 11.38 -4.80
C PRO A 99 -5.78 12.26 -3.60
N LYS A 100 -5.72 11.66 -2.41
CA LYS A 100 -5.37 12.33 -1.17
C LYS A 100 -4.75 11.34 -0.19
N ALA A 101 -3.43 11.32 -0.17
CA ALA A 101 -2.61 10.33 0.52
C ALA A 101 -2.50 10.56 2.05
N SER A 102 -3.51 11.12 2.67
CA SER A 102 -3.59 11.25 4.13
C SER A 102 -4.94 10.75 4.62
N GLY A 103 -4.94 9.66 5.36
CA GLY A 103 -6.12 9.12 5.99
C GLY A 103 -6.75 10.03 7.07
N ALA A 104 -6.10 11.09 7.45
CA ALA A 104 -6.55 12.00 8.53
C ALA A 104 -7.68 12.96 8.11
N LEU A 105 -8.43 12.65 7.05
CA LEU A 105 -9.44 13.55 6.54
C LEU A 105 -10.82 13.23 6.98
N THR A 106 -11.27 14.07 7.82
CA THR A 106 -12.62 14.07 8.35
C THR A 106 -13.63 14.79 7.46
N ASN A 107 -13.22 15.26 6.28
CA ASN A 107 -14.04 16.18 5.51
C ASN A 107 -13.88 15.92 4.01
N ASP A 108 -14.93 15.44 3.41
CA ASP A 108 -15.03 15.09 2.00
C ASP A 108 -14.87 16.29 1.05
N LYS A 109 -15.06 17.49 1.55
CA LYS A 109 -15.08 18.71 0.72
C LYS A 109 -13.74 19.43 0.65
N GLY A 110 -12.71 18.89 1.25
CA GLY A 110 -11.34 19.34 1.05
C GLY A 110 -11.03 20.80 1.38
N VAL A 111 -11.98 21.49 1.99
CA VAL A 111 -11.77 22.88 2.39
C VAL A 111 -11.09 22.84 3.73
N GLY A 112 -9.80 23.05 3.72
CA GLY A 112 -8.99 23.11 4.90
C GLY A 112 -9.56 24.10 5.90
N GLY A 113 -10.11 23.59 7.01
CA GLY A 113 -10.15 24.33 8.24
C GLY A 113 -8.73 24.55 8.76
N ALA A 114 -8.58 25.41 9.72
CA ALA A 114 -7.29 25.70 10.37
C ALA A 114 -6.76 24.43 11.08
N GLY A 115 -6.04 23.62 10.43
CA GLY A 115 -5.55 22.28 10.82
C GLY A 115 -5.20 21.46 9.60
N ASN A 116 -5.08 22.13 8.53
CA ASN A 116 -4.88 21.75 7.15
C ASN A 116 -4.12 20.46 6.96
N SER A 117 -4.80 19.47 6.43
CA SER A 117 -4.11 18.46 5.67
C SER A 117 -3.40 19.13 4.50
N VAL A 118 -2.11 19.24 4.61
CA VAL A 118 -1.23 19.72 3.56
C VAL A 118 -0.91 18.65 2.53
N THR A 119 -1.51 17.47 2.67
CA THR A 119 -1.25 16.29 1.86
C THR A 119 -2.15 16.29 0.63
N GLY A 120 -1.56 16.18 -0.52
CA GLY A 120 -2.22 16.05 -1.81
C GLY A 120 -2.28 14.59 -2.29
N SER A 121 -2.23 14.41 -3.61
CA SER A 121 -2.18 13.08 -4.22
C SER A 121 -0.85 12.39 -3.92
N GLY A 122 -0.89 11.07 -3.96
CA GLY A 122 0.31 10.26 -3.81
C GLY A 122 0.23 9.01 -4.64
N TYR A 123 1.38 8.42 -4.88
CA TYR A 123 1.49 7.14 -5.57
C TYR A 123 2.65 6.32 -5.05
N ASP A 124 2.43 5.02 -5.09
CA ASP A 124 3.38 4.02 -4.64
C ASP A 124 3.67 3.05 -5.76
N VAL A 125 4.90 2.56 -5.78
CA VAL A 125 5.30 1.44 -6.63
C VAL A 125 6.00 0.42 -5.75
N VAL A 126 5.54 -0.82 -5.80
CA VAL A 126 6.15 -1.96 -5.10
C VAL A 126 6.54 -3.02 -6.12
N LEU A 127 7.75 -3.50 -5.99
CA LEU A 127 8.30 -4.59 -6.78
C LEU A 127 8.74 -5.70 -5.84
N GLN A 128 8.46 -6.93 -6.23
CA GLN A 128 8.90 -8.12 -5.52
C GLN A 128 9.37 -9.15 -6.53
N HIS A 129 10.51 -9.78 -6.28
CA HIS A 129 11.02 -10.86 -7.10
C HIS A 129 11.28 -12.10 -6.26
N SER A 130 10.64 -13.19 -6.65
CA SER A 130 10.88 -14.53 -6.14
C SER A 130 11.45 -15.41 -7.27
N GLY A 131 12.34 -16.33 -6.93
CA GLY A 131 12.87 -17.26 -7.92
C GLY A 131 14.25 -16.93 -8.50
N LEU A 132 14.91 -15.85 -8.04
CA LEU A 132 16.34 -15.65 -8.34
C LEU A 132 17.22 -16.74 -7.71
N MET A 133 16.81 -17.22 -6.58
CA MET A 133 17.41 -18.34 -5.86
C MET A 133 16.32 -19.00 -5.03
N ASP A 134 16.38 -20.32 -4.88
CA ASP A 134 15.42 -21.05 -4.06
C ASP A 134 15.37 -20.50 -2.63
N GLY A 135 14.18 -20.20 -2.15
CA GLY A 135 13.93 -19.59 -0.83
C GLY A 135 14.22 -18.08 -0.73
N LEU A 136 14.78 -17.43 -1.76
CA LEU A 136 15.04 -15.99 -1.73
C LEU A 136 13.87 -15.19 -2.31
N ASN A 137 13.42 -14.20 -1.55
CA ASN A 137 12.49 -13.18 -2.01
C ASN A 137 13.11 -11.80 -1.77
N ILE A 138 13.19 -10.99 -2.82
CA ILE A 138 13.69 -9.61 -2.76
C ILE A 138 12.51 -8.68 -3.05
N PHE A 139 12.37 -7.65 -2.28
CA PHE A 139 11.30 -6.67 -2.45
C PHE A 139 11.80 -5.25 -2.22
N GLY A 140 11.12 -4.32 -2.83
CA GLY A 140 11.39 -2.91 -2.64
C GLY A 140 10.25 -2.04 -3.14
N GLY A 141 10.25 -0.81 -2.72
CA GLY A 141 9.22 0.11 -3.12
C GLY A 141 9.60 1.57 -2.97
N TRP A 142 8.78 2.38 -3.56
CA TRP A 142 8.92 3.82 -3.56
C TRP A 142 7.55 4.48 -3.49
N SER A 143 7.45 5.52 -2.68
CA SER A 143 6.29 6.39 -2.55
C SER A 143 6.67 7.83 -2.78
N ALA A 144 5.79 8.57 -3.42
CA ALA A 144 5.84 10.02 -3.49
C ALA A 144 4.46 10.59 -3.18
N ILE A 145 4.42 11.57 -2.29
CA ILE A 145 3.21 12.23 -1.83
C ILE A 145 3.41 13.73 -1.97
N GLU A 146 2.54 14.34 -2.77
CA GLU A 146 2.52 15.79 -2.93
C GLU A 146 2.08 16.46 -1.63
N GLN A 147 2.73 17.56 -1.30
CA GLN A 147 2.29 18.44 -0.24
C GLN A 147 1.91 19.80 -0.80
N SER A 148 0.97 20.48 -0.16
CA SER A 148 0.59 21.81 -0.60
C SER A 148 1.77 22.79 -0.46
N ALA A 149 1.77 23.84 -1.27
CA ALA A 149 2.79 24.88 -1.23
C ALA A 149 2.98 25.56 0.15
N ASN A 150 2.03 25.35 1.05
CA ASN A 150 2.09 25.87 2.42
C ASN A 150 2.73 24.88 3.41
N ALA A 151 3.09 23.69 2.95
CA ALA A 151 3.79 22.72 3.78
C ALA A 151 5.24 23.16 3.97
N ALA A 152 5.68 23.26 5.21
CA ALA A 152 7.05 23.69 5.52
C ALA A 152 8.14 22.71 5.03
N SER A 153 7.76 21.49 4.68
CA SER A 153 8.70 20.40 4.37
C SER A 153 8.69 19.94 2.90
N GLY A 154 7.87 20.54 2.03
CA GLY A 154 7.78 20.09 0.63
C GLY A 154 7.20 18.68 0.47
N ASP A 155 7.34 18.11 -0.71
CA ASP A 155 6.83 16.76 -1.03
C ASP A 155 7.54 15.69 -0.21
N LYS A 156 6.80 14.65 0.15
CA LYS A 156 7.33 13.48 0.86
C LYS A 156 7.68 12.37 -0.10
N SER A 157 8.74 11.64 0.20
CA SER A 157 9.04 10.40 -0.47
C SER A 157 9.55 9.36 0.53
N GLU A 158 9.15 8.12 0.33
CA GLU A 158 9.62 6.96 1.09
C GLU A 158 10.24 5.95 0.13
N LYS A 159 11.27 5.25 0.58
CA LYS A 159 11.94 4.21 -0.20
C LYS A 159 12.31 3.08 0.74
N THR A 160 12.12 1.87 0.25
CA THR A 160 12.47 0.67 1.00
C THR A 160 13.06 -0.39 0.10
N LEU A 161 13.91 -1.21 0.67
CA LEU A 161 14.47 -2.39 0.04
C LEU A 161 14.66 -3.45 1.12
N GLY A 162 14.25 -4.66 0.84
CA GLY A 162 14.39 -5.78 1.75
C GLY A 162 14.53 -7.11 1.02
N ALA A 163 14.89 -8.12 1.78
CA ALA A 163 14.93 -9.49 1.31
C ALA A 163 14.58 -10.44 2.46
N THR A 164 13.90 -11.52 2.12
CA THR A 164 13.69 -12.66 3.01
C THR A 164 14.30 -13.91 2.40
N TYR A 165 14.84 -14.76 3.25
CA TYR A 165 15.40 -16.03 2.84
C TYR A 165 14.88 -17.17 3.74
N ALA A 166 14.16 -18.10 3.11
CA ALA A 166 13.70 -19.31 3.80
C ALA A 166 14.82 -20.36 3.76
N THR A 167 15.46 -20.59 4.88
CA THR A 167 16.34 -21.77 5.05
C THR A 167 15.45 -22.98 5.19
N GLY A 168 15.51 -23.89 4.23
CA GLY A 168 14.81 -25.18 4.35
C GLY A 168 15.18 -25.86 5.68
N GLY A 169 14.18 -26.13 6.50
CA GLY A 169 14.30 -26.90 7.72
C GLY A 169 14.02 -28.37 7.43
#